data_6f8fee45c4c3c38f460a99bdf544875f
#
_entry.id   6f8fee45c4c3c38f460a99bdf544875f
#
_cell.length_a   1.000
_cell.length_b   1.000
_cell.length_c   1.000
_cell.angle_alpha   90.00
_cell.angle_beta   90.00
_cell.angle_gamma   90.00
#
_symmetry.space_group_name_H-M   'P 1'
#
loop_
_entity.id
_entity.type
_entity.pdbx_description
1 polymer ?
#
loop_
_entity_poly.entity_id
_entity_poly.type
_entity_poly.pdbx_seq_one_letter_code
_entity_poly.pdbx_strand_id
1 'polypeptide(L)'
;DNSAEQNSRWYTGSGIYRNVNLFVGELIQIPVDGVHATTINVEKDFAVVEFVTTVVNQTRKKEKLQVQIEMSDEDGNVIRGVTHLTAFGNSENQIRQEIVIKNPKLWNCDTPHLYKCQVSIFSEKKYGIPMSSCMGFAGSLWIRCMVFE
;
A
#
# COMPACT_ATOMS: atom_id res chain seq x y z
N ASP A 1 -11.97 14.88 -28.78
CA ASP A 1 -11.74 14.59 -30.20
C ASP A 1 -10.39 15.20 -30.60
N ASN A 2 -9.44 14.37 -30.99
CA ASN A 2 -8.12 14.75 -31.46
C ASN A 2 -7.89 14.37 -32.94
N SER A 3 -8.96 14.13 -33.66
CA SER A 3 -8.94 13.71 -35.07
C SER A 3 -8.40 14.79 -36.00
N ALA A 4 -8.35 16.04 -35.57
CA ALA A 4 -7.88 17.18 -36.38
C ALA A 4 -6.36 17.44 -36.25
N GLU A 5 -5.66 16.82 -35.34
CA GLU A 5 -4.23 17.00 -35.15
C GLU A 5 -3.43 15.94 -35.92
N GLN A 6 -2.73 16.35 -36.95
CA GLN A 6 -1.76 15.50 -37.64
C GLN A 6 -0.48 15.38 -36.81
N ASN A 7 -0.27 14.20 -36.20
CA ASN A 7 0.98 13.90 -35.52
C ASN A 7 1.70 12.75 -36.22
N SER A 8 2.86 13.02 -36.79
CA SER A 8 3.63 12.07 -37.60
C SER A 8 4.37 11.00 -36.79
N ARG A 9 4.38 11.10 -35.44
CA ARG A 9 5.22 10.24 -34.60
C ARG A 9 4.43 9.32 -33.66
N TRP A 10 3.15 9.58 -33.43
CA TRP A 10 2.33 8.83 -32.47
C TRP A 10 0.95 8.56 -33.04
N TYR A 11 0.36 7.43 -32.64
CA TYR A 11 -1.04 7.18 -32.94
C TYR A 11 -1.94 8.16 -32.21
N THR A 12 -2.67 8.97 -32.93
CA THR A 12 -3.72 9.84 -32.42
C THR A 12 -5.01 9.04 -32.32
N GLY A 13 -5.08 8.09 -31.41
CA GLY A 13 -6.31 7.35 -31.10
C GLY A 13 -7.14 8.12 -30.08
N SER A 14 -8.45 8.13 -30.25
CA SER A 14 -9.39 8.58 -29.22
C SER A 14 -10.12 7.37 -28.64
N GLY A 15 -10.39 7.42 -27.33
CA GLY A 15 -11.12 6.36 -26.63
C GLY A 15 -10.30 5.67 -25.55
N ILE A 16 -10.94 4.73 -24.88
CA ILE A 16 -10.33 3.94 -23.79
C ILE A 16 -9.68 2.72 -24.42
N TYR A 17 -8.37 2.61 -24.30
CA TYR A 17 -7.58 1.48 -24.83
C TYR A 17 -6.93 0.61 -23.76
N ARG A 18 -7.02 1.01 -22.47
CA ARG A 18 -6.53 0.25 -21.32
C ARG A 18 -7.69 -0.23 -20.45
N ASN A 19 -7.37 -1.15 -19.54
CA ASN A 19 -8.35 -1.67 -18.59
C ASN A 19 -8.97 -0.55 -17.77
N VAL A 20 -10.30 -0.63 -17.62
CA VAL A 20 -11.04 0.23 -16.69
C VAL A 20 -11.40 -0.62 -15.48
N ASN A 21 -10.97 -0.18 -14.30
CA ASN A 21 -11.24 -0.87 -13.05
C ASN A 21 -12.23 -0.03 -12.23
N LEU A 22 -13.25 -0.69 -11.69
CA LEU A 22 -14.15 -0.11 -10.70
C LEU A 22 -13.67 -0.52 -9.30
N PHE A 23 -13.32 0.47 -8.47
CA PHE A 23 -12.98 0.24 -7.07
C PHE A 23 -14.21 0.55 -6.21
N VAL A 24 -14.63 -0.44 -5.41
CA VAL A 24 -15.69 -0.29 -4.41
C VAL A 24 -15.08 -0.53 -3.05
N GLY A 25 -15.14 0.46 -2.19
CA GLY A 25 -14.52 0.41 -0.86
C GLY A 25 -15.45 0.93 0.22
N GLU A 26 -15.03 0.77 1.46
CA GLU A 26 -15.69 1.31 2.64
C GLU A 26 -15.44 2.83 2.78
N LEU A 27 -16.20 3.50 3.65
CA LEU A 27 -16.02 4.92 3.95
C LEU A 27 -14.68 5.23 4.63
N ILE A 28 -14.03 4.22 5.20
CA ILE A 28 -12.66 4.30 5.71
C ILE A 28 -11.82 3.37 4.87
N GLN A 29 -10.88 3.94 4.12
CA GLN A 29 -10.12 3.18 3.14
C GLN A 29 -8.72 3.76 2.91
N ILE A 30 -7.86 2.94 2.33
CA ILE A 30 -6.64 3.38 1.67
C ILE A 30 -7.03 3.68 0.22
N PRO A 31 -6.87 4.91 -0.26
CA PRO A 31 -7.18 5.25 -1.65
C PRO A 31 -6.22 4.54 -2.62
N VAL A 32 -6.55 4.56 -3.89
CA VAL A 32 -5.63 4.13 -4.96
C VAL A 32 -4.38 5.00 -4.86
N ASP A 33 -3.20 4.38 -4.97
CA ASP A 33 -1.91 5.03 -4.77
C ASP A 33 -1.69 5.60 -3.35
N GLY A 34 -2.48 5.17 -2.37
CA GLY A 34 -2.38 5.61 -0.98
C GLY A 34 -1.24 4.98 -0.17
N VAL A 35 -0.40 4.13 -0.77
CA VAL A 35 0.76 3.54 -0.10
C VAL A 35 2.00 3.74 -0.95
N HIS A 36 3.02 4.36 -0.33
CA HIS A 36 4.34 4.51 -0.91
C HIS A 36 5.36 3.77 -0.05
N ALA A 37 6.18 2.94 -0.68
CA ALA A 37 7.28 2.23 -0.03
C ALA A 37 8.59 2.74 -0.60
N THR A 38 9.51 3.13 0.28
CA THR A 38 10.83 3.65 -0.09
C THR A 38 11.90 3.01 0.78
N THR A 39 12.95 2.49 0.17
CA THR A 39 14.13 2.02 0.92
C THR A 39 14.94 3.24 1.35
N ILE A 40 15.07 3.46 2.66
CA ILE A 40 15.76 4.62 3.22
C ILE A 40 17.18 4.30 3.67
N ASN A 41 17.47 3.05 3.97
CA ASN A 41 18.81 2.59 4.31
C ASN A 41 19.02 1.14 3.89
N VAL A 42 20.21 0.83 3.40
CA VAL A 42 20.65 -0.53 3.05
C VAL A 42 22.06 -0.74 3.57
N GLU A 43 22.20 -1.75 4.40
CA GLU A 43 23.45 -2.24 4.94
C GLU A 43 23.58 -3.73 4.62
N LYS A 44 24.78 -4.29 4.83
CA LYS A 44 25.01 -5.71 4.56
C LYS A 44 24.07 -6.64 5.32
N ASP A 45 23.75 -6.30 6.56
CA ASP A 45 23.03 -7.18 7.50
C ASP A 45 21.56 -6.75 7.70
N PHE A 46 21.20 -5.55 7.24
CA PHE A 46 19.82 -5.07 7.32
C PHE A 46 19.48 -4.02 6.27
N ALA A 47 18.20 -3.90 5.99
CA ALA A 47 17.64 -2.79 5.22
C ALA A 47 16.44 -2.19 5.96
N VAL A 48 16.20 -0.90 5.75
CA VAL A 48 15.05 -0.19 6.32
C VAL A 48 14.18 0.31 5.17
N VAL A 49 12.92 -0.11 5.20
CA VAL A 49 11.91 0.34 4.23
C VAL A 49 10.88 1.19 4.95
N GLU A 50 10.75 2.44 4.53
CA GLU A 50 9.69 3.35 4.99
C GLU A 50 8.44 3.14 4.15
N PHE A 51 7.30 3.01 4.83
CA PHE A 51 5.98 3.03 4.24
C PHE A 51 5.25 4.30 4.66
N VAL A 52 4.79 5.06 3.67
CA VAL A 52 3.87 6.18 3.88
C VAL A 52 2.49 5.73 3.43
N THR A 53 1.59 5.56 4.38
CA THR A 53 0.21 5.10 4.11
C THR A 53 -0.77 6.24 4.33
N THR A 54 -1.56 6.54 3.32
CA THR A 54 -2.67 7.49 3.37
C THR A 54 -3.96 6.74 3.72
N VAL A 55 -4.67 7.22 4.73
CA VAL A 55 -5.95 6.70 5.17
C VAL A 55 -7.00 7.79 5.06
N VAL A 56 -8.04 7.54 4.29
CA VAL A 56 -9.18 8.46 4.11
C VAL A 56 -10.34 7.98 4.98
N ASN A 57 -10.87 8.87 5.82
CA ASN A 57 -12.08 8.63 6.60
C ASN A 57 -13.20 9.57 6.10
N GLN A 58 -14.11 9.03 5.31
CA GLN A 58 -15.27 9.76 4.78
C GLN A 58 -16.47 9.75 5.75
N THR A 59 -16.34 9.11 6.91
CA THR A 59 -17.36 9.17 7.94
C THR A 59 -17.31 10.52 8.66
N ARG A 60 -18.40 10.90 9.34
CA ARG A 60 -18.44 12.11 10.16
C ARG A 60 -17.83 11.93 11.56
N LYS A 61 -17.40 10.73 11.89
CA LYS A 61 -16.91 10.37 13.23
C LYS A 61 -15.42 10.09 13.21
N LYS A 62 -14.75 10.39 14.32
CA LYS A 62 -13.38 9.92 14.53
C LYS A 62 -13.39 8.42 14.83
N GLU A 63 -12.44 7.72 14.24
CA GLU A 63 -12.26 6.28 14.44
C GLU A 63 -10.82 5.99 14.84
N LYS A 64 -10.66 5.05 15.76
CA LYS A 64 -9.35 4.48 16.09
C LYS A 64 -9.09 3.31 15.18
N LEU A 65 -7.98 3.35 14.48
CA LEU A 65 -7.59 2.38 13.48
C LEU A 65 -6.23 1.79 13.82
N GLN A 66 -6.05 0.56 13.43
CA GLN A 66 -4.77 -0.13 13.40
C GLN A 66 -4.38 -0.32 11.95
N VAL A 67 -3.20 0.18 11.56
CA VAL A 67 -2.61 -0.03 10.25
C VAL A 67 -1.54 -1.10 10.40
N GLN A 68 -1.70 -2.20 9.69
CA GLN A 68 -0.78 -3.33 9.68
C GLN A 68 -0.13 -3.45 8.32
N ILE A 69 1.19 -3.56 8.31
CA ILE A 69 1.97 -3.88 7.13
C ILE A 69 2.54 -5.28 7.30
N GLU A 70 2.31 -6.12 6.33
CA GLU A 70 2.94 -7.43 6.21
C GLU A 70 3.84 -7.44 4.98
N MET A 71 5.09 -7.80 5.15
CA MET A 71 6.08 -7.89 4.11
C MET A 71 6.62 -9.31 4.06
N SER A 72 6.54 -9.98 2.92
CA SER A 72 7.02 -11.36 2.75
C SER A 72 8.02 -11.45 1.62
N ASP A 73 9.07 -12.25 1.84
CA ASP A 73 10.03 -12.62 0.81
C ASP A 73 9.56 -13.85 -0.01
N GLU A 74 10.39 -14.27 -0.96
CA GLU A 74 10.13 -15.44 -1.82
C GLU A 74 10.16 -16.76 -1.05
N ASP A 75 10.86 -16.83 0.09
CA ASP A 75 10.94 -18.01 0.95
C ASP A 75 9.73 -18.13 1.90
N GLY A 76 8.86 -17.11 1.92
CA GLY A 76 7.70 -17.07 2.79
C GLY A 76 7.97 -16.53 4.20
N ASN A 77 9.16 -15.95 4.46
CA ASN A 77 9.39 -15.24 5.71
C ASN A 77 8.55 -13.97 5.76
N VAL A 78 7.85 -13.76 6.85
CA VAL A 78 6.93 -12.62 7.01
C VAL A 78 7.42 -11.70 8.12
N ILE A 79 7.53 -10.42 7.79
CA ILE A 79 7.82 -9.34 8.72
C ILE A 79 6.56 -8.50 8.86
N ARG A 80 6.20 -8.13 10.10
CA ARG A 80 4.99 -7.35 10.38
C ARG A 80 5.33 -6.09 11.13
N GLY A 81 4.70 -4.99 10.71
CA GLY A 81 4.67 -3.72 11.42
C GLY A 81 3.22 -3.34 11.74
N VAL A 82 2.98 -2.83 12.94
CA VAL A 82 1.65 -2.39 13.38
C VAL A 82 1.75 -1.00 13.96
N THR A 83 0.88 -0.11 13.53
CA THR A 83 0.81 1.26 14.06
C THR A 83 -0.66 1.66 14.26
N HIS A 84 -0.93 2.43 15.31
CA HIS A 84 -2.26 2.92 15.63
C HIS A 84 -2.43 4.36 15.15
N LEU A 85 -3.60 4.64 14.62
CA LEU A 85 -3.98 5.92 14.06
C LEU A 85 -5.36 6.33 14.57
N THR A 86 -5.53 7.60 14.91
CA THR A 86 -6.87 8.19 15.08
C THR A 86 -7.21 8.98 13.83
N ALA A 87 -8.08 8.41 12.98
CA ALA A 87 -8.57 9.08 11.79
C ALA A 87 -9.77 9.96 12.14
N PHE A 88 -9.63 11.28 11.96
CA PHE A 88 -10.73 12.22 12.17
C PHE A 88 -11.78 12.10 11.07
N GLY A 89 -13.03 12.50 11.38
CA GLY A 89 -14.12 12.46 10.39
C GLY A 89 -13.88 13.43 9.24
N ASN A 90 -14.25 13.03 8.03
CA ASN A 90 -14.05 13.77 6.78
C ASN A 90 -12.60 14.28 6.61
N SER A 91 -11.64 13.44 6.90
CA SER A 91 -10.22 13.79 6.79
C SER A 91 -9.40 12.72 6.11
N GLU A 92 -8.27 13.16 5.59
CA GLU A 92 -7.18 12.36 5.11
C GLU A 92 -6.06 12.40 6.12
N ASN A 93 -5.48 11.24 6.44
CA ASN A 93 -4.43 11.10 7.44
C ASN A 93 -3.30 10.29 6.83
N GLN A 94 -2.07 10.73 7.05
CA GLN A 94 -0.88 10.00 6.65
C GLN A 94 -0.19 9.43 7.87
N ILE A 95 0.30 8.20 7.73
CA ILE A 95 1.08 7.50 8.73
C ILE A 95 2.36 6.98 8.10
N ARG A 96 3.47 7.10 8.83
CA ARG A 96 4.77 6.58 8.44
C ARG A 96 5.13 5.39 9.33
N GLN A 97 5.60 4.32 8.70
CA GLN A 97 6.06 3.12 9.40
C GLN A 97 7.37 2.66 8.76
N GLU A 98 8.33 2.32 9.59
CA GLU A 98 9.59 1.74 9.16
C GLU A 98 9.60 0.24 9.44
N ILE A 99 9.96 -0.54 8.44
CA ILE A 99 10.13 -1.98 8.54
C ILE A 99 11.61 -2.30 8.37
N VAL A 100 12.19 -2.97 9.36
CA VAL A 100 13.57 -3.43 9.31
C VAL A 100 13.62 -4.87 8.81
N ILE A 101 14.32 -5.08 7.73
CA ILE A 101 14.56 -6.39 7.12
C ILE A 101 15.97 -6.84 7.52
N LYS A 102 16.09 -7.97 8.21
CA LYS A 102 17.39 -8.57 8.52
C LYS A 102 17.85 -9.44 7.36
N ASN A 103 19.14 -9.35 7.03
CA ASN A 103 19.75 -10.08 5.91
C ASN A 103 18.91 -9.97 4.63
N PRO A 104 18.72 -8.75 4.11
CA PRO A 104 17.84 -8.53 2.98
C PRO A 104 18.37 -9.22 1.73
N LYS A 105 17.44 -9.78 0.93
CA LYS A 105 17.73 -10.20 -0.44
C LYS A 105 17.65 -8.97 -1.33
N LEU A 106 18.80 -8.48 -1.77
CA LEU A 106 18.89 -7.28 -2.58
C LEU A 106 18.49 -7.56 -4.02
N TRP A 107 17.85 -6.60 -4.63
CA TRP A 107 17.49 -6.66 -6.03
C TRP A 107 18.69 -6.23 -6.89
N ASN A 108 19.01 -7.01 -7.89
CA ASN A 108 19.89 -6.62 -9.00
C ASN A 108 19.39 -7.27 -10.30
N CYS A 109 20.01 -6.92 -11.43
CA CYS A 109 19.57 -7.42 -12.74
C CYS A 109 19.73 -8.94 -12.90
N ASP A 110 20.69 -9.54 -12.21
CA ASP A 110 20.96 -10.99 -12.27
C ASP A 110 20.07 -11.77 -11.28
N THR A 111 19.76 -11.16 -10.15
CA THR A 111 18.93 -11.74 -9.08
C THR A 111 17.83 -10.77 -8.66
N PRO A 112 16.73 -10.68 -9.43
CA PRO A 112 15.66 -9.71 -9.22
C PRO A 112 14.70 -10.12 -8.08
N HIS A 113 15.20 -10.13 -6.84
CA HIS A 113 14.40 -10.48 -5.67
C HIS A 113 13.33 -9.42 -5.39
N LEU A 114 12.11 -9.87 -5.15
CA LEU A 114 10.96 -9.00 -4.86
C LEU A 114 10.33 -9.36 -3.51
N TYR A 115 9.98 -8.33 -2.76
CA TYR A 115 9.17 -8.46 -1.55
C TYR A 115 7.71 -8.16 -1.88
N LYS A 116 6.82 -8.99 -1.35
CA LYS A 116 5.39 -8.82 -1.45
C LYS A 116 4.89 -8.12 -0.19
N CYS A 117 4.24 -6.97 -0.36
CA CYS A 117 3.77 -6.16 0.75
C CYS A 117 2.25 -6.08 0.74
N GLN A 118 1.65 -6.26 1.90
CA GLN A 118 0.22 -6.09 2.13
C GLN A 118 0.02 -5.07 3.24
N VAL A 119 -0.79 -4.05 2.97
CA VAL A 119 -1.19 -3.05 3.97
C VAL A 119 -2.67 -3.22 4.26
N SER A 120 -3.02 -3.33 5.53
CA SER A 120 -4.39 -3.56 6.00
C SER A 120 -4.77 -2.57 7.10
N ILE A 121 -6.03 -2.15 7.12
CA ILE A 121 -6.59 -1.30 8.17
C ILE A 121 -7.62 -2.10 8.95
N PHE A 122 -7.56 -1.98 10.27
CA PHE A 122 -8.53 -2.57 11.19
C PHE A 122 -9.14 -1.48 12.08
N SER A 123 -10.44 -1.56 12.34
CA SER A 123 -11.12 -0.67 13.28
C SER A 123 -11.23 -1.34 14.65
N GLU A 124 -10.93 -0.61 15.72
CA GLU A 124 -11.04 -1.12 17.11
C GLU A 124 -12.48 -1.35 17.56
N LYS A 125 -13.47 -0.90 16.81
CA LYS A 125 -14.89 -0.85 17.26
C LYS A 125 -15.70 -2.12 17.12
N LYS A 126 -15.16 -3.30 16.85
CA LYS A 126 -15.93 -4.54 16.95
C LYS A 126 -15.68 -5.25 18.28
N TYR A 127 -16.49 -4.94 19.27
CA TYR A 127 -16.63 -5.70 20.49
C TYR A 127 -16.91 -7.18 20.18
N GLY A 128 -16.06 -8.09 20.64
CA GLY A 128 -16.39 -9.49 20.88
C GLY A 128 -16.22 -10.47 19.72
N ILE A 129 -15.64 -10.09 18.58
CA ILE A 129 -15.30 -11.03 17.51
C ILE A 129 -13.78 -11.00 17.31
N PRO A 130 -13.10 -12.16 17.29
CA PRO A 130 -11.67 -12.20 17.00
C PRO A 130 -11.39 -11.52 15.66
N MET A 131 -10.31 -10.74 15.60
CA MET A 131 -9.94 -9.87 14.47
C MET A 131 -9.83 -10.56 13.09
N SER A 132 -9.93 -11.86 13.02
CA SER A 132 -9.99 -12.64 11.77
C SER A 132 -11.32 -12.52 11.02
N SER A 133 -12.33 -11.85 11.56
CA SER A 133 -13.70 -11.72 10.99
C SER A 133 -14.09 -10.28 10.69
N CYS A 134 -13.20 -9.33 10.75
CA CYS A 134 -13.45 -7.99 10.21
C CYS A 134 -13.36 -8.02 8.70
N MET A 135 -14.43 -8.45 8.06
CA MET A 135 -14.74 -8.07 6.69
C MET A 135 -15.23 -6.62 6.64
N GLY A 136 -14.45 -5.70 7.12
CA GLY A 136 -14.43 -4.38 6.56
C GLY A 136 -13.37 -4.43 5.47
N PHE A 137 -13.74 -4.28 4.24
CA PHE A 137 -12.81 -4.19 3.13
C PHE A 137 -11.97 -2.93 3.28
N ALA A 138 -11.01 -2.94 4.16
CA ALA A 138 -9.84 -2.12 4.01
C ALA A 138 -9.07 -2.77 2.86
N GLY A 139 -9.01 -2.09 1.73
CA GLY A 139 -8.39 -2.66 0.55
C GLY A 139 -6.99 -3.17 0.86
N SER A 140 -6.78 -4.46 0.70
CA SER A 140 -5.44 -5.03 0.74
C SER A 140 -4.74 -4.59 -0.53
N LEU A 141 -3.86 -3.62 -0.42
CA LEU A 141 -3.04 -3.18 -1.53
C LEU A 141 -1.78 -4.03 -1.60
N TRP A 142 -1.63 -4.78 -2.68
CA TRP A 142 -0.44 -5.54 -2.97
C TRP A 142 0.57 -4.64 -3.68
N ILE A 143 1.71 -4.40 -3.05
CA ILE A 143 2.82 -3.65 -3.63
C ILE A 143 3.99 -4.60 -3.77
N ARG A 144 4.68 -4.53 -4.90
CA ARG A 144 5.99 -5.15 -5.04
C ARG A 144 7.04 -4.12 -4.65
N CYS A 145 7.77 -4.39 -3.59
CA CYS A 145 8.89 -3.56 -3.16
C CYS A 145 10.19 -4.16 -3.63
N MET A 146 11.05 -3.34 -4.19
CA MET A 146 12.43 -3.67 -4.53
C MET A 146 13.33 -3.02 -3.49
N VAL A 147 14.26 -3.78 -2.93
CA VAL A 147 15.31 -3.26 -2.06
C VAL A 147 16.57 -3.22 -2.92
N PHE A 148 16.95 -2.03 -3.36
CA PHE A 148 18.13 -1.81 -4.18
C PHE A 148 19.39 -1.72 -3.33
N GLU A 149 20.51 -2.16 -3.89
CA GLU A 149 21.85 -1.96 -3.36
C GLU A 149 22.30 -0.49 -3.47
#